data_5bd309bbead8385ed3a8cf020b65544f
#
_entry.id   5bd309bbead8385ed3a8cf020b65544f
#
_cell.length_a   1.000
_cell.length_b   1.000
_cell.length_c   1.000
_cell.angle_alpha   90.00
_cell.angle_beta   90.00
_cell.angle_gamma   90.00
#
_symmetry.space_group_name_H-M   'P 1'
#
loop_
_entity.id
_entity.type
_entity.pdbx_description
1 polymer ?
#
loop_
_entity_poly.entity_id
_entity_poly.type
_entity_poly.pdbx_seq_one_letter_code
_entity_poly.pdbx_strand_id
1 'polypeptide(L)'
;HVEMSPRDGERIDAVIVAPDERGLVSKAAAVLALNSLRVHSASVNVHQGVAITEFVVSPLFGSPPAAELVRQQFVGALNGDVDVLGMLQKRDSDAASLVSARAGDVQAGGP
;
A
#
# COMPACT_ATOMS: atom_id res chain seq x y z
N HIS A 1 2.64 12.41 9.58
CA HIS A 1 2.03 13.29 8.56
C HIS A 1 1.89 12.56 7.24
N VAL A 2 0.72 12.63 6.67
CA VAL A 2 0.41 12.02 5.38
C VAL A 2 -0.20 13.07 4.48
N GLU A 3 0.31 13.17 3.26
CA GLU A 3 -0.18 14.15 2.30
C GLU A 3 -0.33 13.46 0.95
N MET A 4 -1.47 13.69 0.29
CA MET A 4 -1.74 13.14 -1.03
C MET A 4 -2.10 14.29 -1.95
N SER A 5 -1.43 14.34 -3.10
CA SER A 5 -1.60 15.43 -4.07
C SER A 5 -1.76 14.87 -5.47
N PRO A 6 -2.68 15.42 -6.27
CA PRO A 6 -2.82 14.96 -7.65
C PRO A 6 -1.58 15.28 -8.47
N ARG A 7 -1.32 14.43 -9.44
CA ARG A 7 -0.22 14.54 -10.36
C ARG A 7 -0.78 14.37 -11.78
N ASP A 8 0.05 14.63 -12.78
CA ASP A 8 -0.35 14.51 -14.18
C ASP A 8 -0.93 13.12 -14.47
N GLY A 9 -1.98 13.09 -15.26
CA GLY A 9 -2.72 11.89 -15.57
C GLY A 9 -3.54 11.46 -14.36
N GLU A 10 -3.62 10.15 -14.11
CA GLU A 10 -4.36 9.62 -12.98
C GLU A 10 -3.46 9.35 -11.77
N ARG A 11 -2.23 9.84 -11.82
CA ARG A 11 -1.25 9.58 -10.76
C ARG A 11 -1.43 10.54 -9.61
N ILE A 12 -1.04 10.06 -8.45
CA ILE A 12 -1.14 10.77 -7.18
C ILE A 12 0.19 10.62 -6.46
N ASP A 13 0.70 11.74 -5.94
CA ASP A 13 1.85 11.71 -5.05
C ASP A 13 1.37 11.50 -3.62
N ALA A 14 1.88 10.47 -2.97
CA ALA A 14 1.60 10.21 -1.55
C ALA A 14 2.90 10.37 -0.77
N VAL A 15 2.90 11.31 0.17
CA VAL A 15 4.09 11.60 0.99
C VAL A 15 3.76 11.28 2.44
N ILE A 16 4.60 10.46 3.06
CA ILE A 16 4.44 10.04 4.44
C ILE A 16 5.67 10.48 5.21
N VAL A 17 5.46 11.29 6.24
CA VAL A 17 6.51 11.73 7.15
C VAL A 17 6.24 11.10 8.51
N ALA A 18 7.16 10.26 8.97
CA ALA A 18 7.00 9.51 10.20
C ALA A 18 8.36 9.14 10.78
N PRO A 19 8.43 8.78 12.07
CA PRO A 19 9.67 8.26 12.63
C PRO A 19 10.15 7.06 11.83
N ASP A 20 11.46 6.97 11.63
CA ASP A 20 12.06 5.86 10.90
C ASP A 20 11.98 4.59 11.74
N GLU A 21 11.08 3.71 11.35
CA GLU A 21 10.82 2.45 12.04
C GLU A 21 10.95 1.28 11.09
N ARG A 22 11.31 0.14 11.66
CA ARG A 22 11.36 -1.09 10.88
C ARG A 22 9.97 -1.43 10.35
N GLY A 23 9.89 -1.71 9.06
CA GLY A 23 8.63 -2.05 8.42
C GLY A 23 7.76 -0.87 8.01
N LEU A 24 8.25 0.36 8.18
CA LEU A 24 7.48 1.56 7.79
C LEU A 24 7.05 1.51 6.33
N VAL A 25 7.98 1.24 5.42
CA VAL A 25 7.67 1.20 3.99
C VAL A 25 6.70 0.06 3.67
N SER A 26 6.89 -1.09 4.31
CA SER A 26 6.00 -2.24 4.11
C SER A 26 4.57 -1.93 4.56
N LYS A 27 4.42 -1.28 5.71
CA LYS A 27 3.10 -0.88 6.20
C LYS A 27 2.45 0.14 5.28
N ALA A 28 3.23 1.12 4.83
CA ALA A 28 2.74 2.14 3.92
C ALA A 28 2.28 1.52 2.59
N ALA A 29 3.09 0.64 2.02
CA ALA A 29 2.73 -0.04 0.78
C ALA A 29 1.49 -0.90 0.95
N ALA A 30 1.33 -1.56 2.11
CA ALA A 30 0.16 -2.36 2.40
C ALA A 30 -1.12 -1.51 2.45
N VAL A 31 -1.05 -0.33 3.07
CA VAL A 31 -2.20 0.58 3.10
C VAL A 31 -2.59 1.00 1.69
N LEU A 32 -1.62 1.33 0.85
CA LEU A 32 -1.88 1.71 -0.53
C LEU A 32 -2.53 0.55 -1.30
N ALA A 33 -2.01 -0.66 -1.15
CA ALA A 33 -2.55 -1.83 -1.82
C ALA A 33 -3.97 -2.16 -1.35
N LEU A 34 -4.25 -2.02 -0.05
CA LEU A 34 -5.58 -2.25 0.50
C LEU A 34 -6.61 -1.24 -0.02
N ASN A 35 -6.15 -0.08 -0.46
CA ASN A 35 -7.01 0.94 -1.07
C ASN A 35 -7.04 0.84 -2.59
N SER A 36 -6.60 -0.28 -3.15
CA SER A 36 -6.59 -0.53 -4.59
C SER A 36 -5.81 0.53 -5.36
N LEU A 37 -4.66 0.89 -4.82
CA LEU A 37 -3.75 1.82 -5.46
C LEU A 37 -2.52 1.06 -5.96
N ARG A 38 -2.14 1.35 -7.20
CA ARG A 38 -0.95 0.78 -7.80
C ARG A 38 0.23 1.70 -7.53
N VAL A 39 1.32 1.15 -7.03
CA VAL A 39 2.56 1.89 -6.80
C VAL A 39 3.41 1.87 -8.06
N HIS A 40 3.74 3.04 -8.60
CA HIS A 40 4.61 3.19 -9.76
C HIS A 40 6.05 3.40 -9.34
N SER A 41 6.27 4.14 -8.26
CA SER A 41 7.60 4.37 -7.73
C SER A 41 7.53 4.67 -6.25
N ALA A 42 8.64 4.45 -5.56
CA ALA A 42 8.76 4.73 -4.15
C ALA A 42 10.19 5.19 -3.87
N SER A 43 10.32 6.18 -3.00
CA SER A 43 11.62 6.64 -2.54
C SER A 43 11.54 6.94 -1.05
N VAL A 44 12.66 6.74 -0.36
CA VAL A 44 12.74 6.98 1.08
C VAL A 44 13.99 7.80 1.36
N ASN A 45 13.82 8.88 2.12
CA ASN A 45 14.90 9.66 2.66
C ASN A 45 14.79 9.70 4.16
N VAL A 46 15.88 9.42 4.86
CA VAL A 46 15.91 9.46 6.32
C VAL A 46 16.82 10.60 6.75
N HIS A 47 16.32 11.43 7.65
CA HIS A 47 17.07 12.53 8.19
C HIS A 47 16.76 12.68 9.68
N GLN A 48 17.77 12.54 10.52
CA GLN A 48 17.64 12.70 11.97
C GLN A 48 16.53 11.83 12.57
N GLY A 49 16.46 10.57 12.13
CA GLY A 49 15.47 9.62 12.66
C GLY A 49 14.07 9.77 12.10
N VAL A 50 13.88 10.66 11.13
CA VAL A 50 12.59 10.87 10.47
C VAL A 50 12.69 10.37 9.04
N ALA A 51 11.76 9.52 8.64
CA ALA A 51 11.68 9.01 7.28
C ALA A 51 10.65 9.81 6.48
N ILE A 52 11.05 10.25 5.30
CA ILE A 52 10.16 10.86 4.32
C ILE A 52 10.04 9.87 3.19
N THR A 53 8.87 9.26 3.07
CA THR A 53 8.59 8.25 2.04
C THR A 53 7.66 8.83 1.01
N GLU A 54 8.07 8.77 -0.25
CA GLU A 54 7.28 9.30 -1.35
C GLU A 54 6.88 8.16 -2.28
N PHE A 55 5.58 8.08 -2.57
CA PHE A 55 5.05 7.11 -3.52
C PHE A 55 4.37 7.85 -4.66
N VAL A 56 4.50 7.31 -5.86
CA VAL A 56 3.67 7.72 -6.98
C VAL A 56 2.72 6.56 -7.24
N VAL A 57 1.42 6.82 -7.11
CA VAL A 57 0.40 5.78 -7.20
C VAL A 57 -0.70 6.18 -8.18
N SER A 58 -1.49 5.20 -8.60
CA SER A 58 -2.70 5.44 -9.38
C SER A 58 -3.78 4.46 -8.98
N PRO A 59 -5.06 4.83 -9.09
CA PRO A 59 -6.13 3.90 -8.76
C PRO A 59 -6.16 2.74 -9.76
N LEU A 60 -6.40 1.54 -9.25
CA LEU A 60 -6.59 0.35 -10.09
C LEU A 60 -7.97 0.36 -10.76
N PHE A 61 -8.94 0.93 -10.08
CA PHE A 61 -10.33 0.96 -10.52
C PHE A 61 -10.93 2.34 -10.27
N GLY A 62 -11.60 2.88 -11.28
CA GLY A 62 -12.42 4.08 -11.11
C GLY A 62 -11.74 5.27 -10.47
N SER A 63 -12.41 5.88 -9.52
CA SER A 63 -11.93 7.04 -8.82
C SER A 63 -11.00 6.67 -7.67
N PRO A 64 -10.02 7.54 -7.34
CA PRO A 64 -9.17 7.29 -6.18
C PRO A 64 -9.98 7.34 -4.88
N PRO A 65 -9.54 6.63 -3.84
CA PRO A 65 -10.17 6.71 -2.53
C PRO A 65 -10.01 8.10 -1.93
N ALA A 66 -10.88 8.43 -0.96
CA ALA A 66 -10.76 9.70 -0.27
C ALA A 66 -9.44 9.77 0.48
N ALA A 67 -8.72 10.88 0.30
CA ALA A 67 -7.40 11.07 0.92
C ALA A 67 -7.47 10.93 2.45
N GLU A 68 -8.52 11.45 3.07
CA GLU A 68 -8.68 11.36 4.51
C GLU A 68 -8.82 9.93 5.02
N LEU A 69 -9.53 9.08 4.27
CA LEU A 69 -9.66 7.67 4.63
C LEU A 69 -8.31 6.96 4.58
N VAL A 70 -7.55 7.21 3.52
CA VAL A 70 -6.22 6.62 3.36
C VAL A 70 -5.31 7.10 4.48
N ARG A 71 -5.36 8.40 4.80
CA ARG A 71 -4.56 8.97 5.87
C ARG A 71 -4.87 8.31 7.21
N GLN A 72 -6.15 8.12 7.53
CA GLN A 72 -6.56 7.45 8.77
C GLN A 72 -6.00 6.03 8.85
N GLN A 73 -6.00 5.32 7.75
CA GLN A 73 -5.45 3.98 7.71
C GLN A 73 -3.94 3.96 7.90
N PHE A 74 -3.23 4.92 7.33
CA PHE A 74 -1.80 5.08 7.58
C PHE A 74 -1.52 5.30 9.06
N VAL A 75 -2.25 6.23 9.68
CA VAL A 75 -2.05 6.52 11.10
C VAL A 75 -2.32 5.28 11.94
N GLY A 76 -3.41 4.57 11.67
CA GLY A 76 -3.73 3.34 12.38
C GLY A 76 -2.66 2.27 12.22
N ALA A 77 -2.14 2.11 11.00
CA ALA A 77 -1.11 1.12 10.72
C ALA A 77 0.21 1.47 11.43
N LEU A 78 0.60 2.73 11.40
CA LEU A 78 1.85 3.18 12.00
C LEU A 78 1.81 3.11 13.53
N ASN A 79 0.63 3.32 14.12
CA ASN A 79 0.44 3.20 15.56
C ASN A 79 0.24 1.76 16.04
N GLY A 80 0.12 0.81 15.10
CA GLY A 80 -0.12 -0.57 15.44
C GLY A 80 -1.58 -0.90 15.76
N ASP A 81 -2.50 0.05 15.57
CA ASP A 81 -3.92 -0.15 15.84
C ASP A 81 -4.59 -1.03 14.78
N VAL A 82 -4.02 -1.07 13.58
CA VAL A 82 -4.54 -1.85 12.45
C VAL A 82 -3.42 -2.71 11.91
N ASP A 83 -3.68 -4.01 11.79
CA ASP A 83 -2.73 -4.97 11.23
C ASP A 83 -2.91 -5.03 9.70
N VAL A 84 -2.39 -4.02 9.02
CA VAL A 84 -2.54 -3.91 7.56
C VAL A 84 -1.80 -5.01 6.81
N LEU A 85 -0.66 -5.45 7.33
CA LEU A 85 0.10 -6.54 6.70
C LEU A 85 -0.66 -7.86 6.77
N GLY A 86 -1.26 -8.14 7.93
CA GLY A 86 -2.10 -9.32 8.08
C GLY A 86 -3.34 -9.26 7.21
N MET A 87 -3.99 -8.10 7.13
CA MET A 87 -5.15 -7.92 6.27
C MET A 87 -4.79 -8.13 4.80
N LEU A 88 -3.66 -7.61 4.36
CA LEU A 88 -3.21 -7.77 2.98
C LEU A 88 -2.85 -9.23 2.69
N GLN A 89 -2.16 -9.90 3.60
CA GLN A 89 -1.83 -11.32 3.46
C GLN A 89 -3.09 -12.17 3.33
N LYS A 90 -4.09 -11.90 4.14
CA LYS A 90 -5.36 -12.63 4.07
C LYS A 90 -6.04 -12.41 2.73
N ARG A 91 -6.08 -11.18 2.24
CA ARG A 91 -6.68 -10.87 0.95
C ARG A 91 -5.95 -11.58 -0.18
N ASP A 92 -4.63 -11.54 -0.17
CA ASP A 92 -3.82 -12.19 -1.21
C ASP A 92 -3.95 -13.71 -1.14
N SER A 93 -4.01 -14.26 0.07
CA SER A 93 -4.22 -15.70 0.25
C SER A 93 -5.57 -16.15 -0.29
N ASP A 94 -6.63 -15.40 0.00
CA ASP A 94 -7.96 -15.69 -0.52
C ASP A 94 -7.98 -15.61 -2.05
N ALA A 95 -7.36 -14.59 -2.62
CA ALA A 95 -7.25 -14.44 -4.06
C ALA A 95 -6.45 -15.58 -4.70
N ALA A 96 -5.36 -15.98 -4.09
CA ALA A 96 -4.54 -17.09 -4.56
C ALA A 96 -5.33 -18.40 -4.52
N SER A 97 -6.11 -18.61 -3.47
CA SER A 97 -6.97 -19.79 -3.34
C SER A 97 -8.00 -19.86 -4.46
N LEU A 98 -8.61 -18.74 -4.81
CA LEU A 98 -9.57 -18.67 -5.91
C LEU A 98 -8.90 -18.98 -7.25
N VAL A 99 -7.74 -18.42 -7.49
CA VAL A 99 -7.00 -18.68 -8.72
C VAL A 99 -6.60 -20.15 -8.82
N SER A 100 -6.13 -20.73 -7.74
CA SER A 100 -5.76 -22.14 -7.71
C SER A 100 -6.95 -23.05 -7.96
N ALA A 101 -8.11 -22.72 -7.41
CA ALA A 101 -9.32 -23.51 -7.60
C ALA A 101 -9.81 -23.48 -9.04
N ARG A 102 -9.58 -22.36 -9.74
CA ARG A 102 -10.02 -22.21 -11.13
C ARG A 102 -9.11 -22.88 -12.13
N ALA A 103 -7.82 -22.85 -11.87
CA ALA A 103 -6.80 -23.27 -12.81
C ALA A 103 -5.76 -24.14 -12.12
N GLY A 104 -6.23 -25.11 -11.36
CA GLY A 104 -5.35 -25.93 -10.54
C GLY A 104 -4.24 -26.61 -11.31
N ASP A 105 -4.51 -27.05 -12.51
CA ASP A 105 -3.55 -27.71 -13.36
C ASP A 105 -2.46 -26.74 -13.84
N VAL A 106 -2.80 -25.49 -14.06
CA VAL A 106 -1.80 -24.48 -14.41
C VAL A 106 -0.83 -24.31 -13.25
N GLN A 107 -1.36 -24.31 -12.05
CA GLN A 107 -0.52 -24.19 -10.86
C GLN A 107 0.36 -25.40 -10.68
N ALA A 108 -0.18 -26.57 -10.96
CA ALA A 108 0.58 -27.80 -10.88
C ALA A 108 1.72 -27.84 -11.91
N GLY A 109 1.54 -27.17 -13.03
CA GLY A 109 2.59 -27.05 -14.04
C GLY A 109 3.72 -26.14 -13.63
N GLY A 110 3.54 -25.36 -12.59
CA GLY A 110 4.60 -24.52 -12.06
C GLY A 110 5.73 -25.37 -11.53
N PRO A 111 6.90 -24.81 -11.45
CA PRO A 111 8.10 -25.55 -11.03
C PRO A 111 7.99 -26.07 -9.64
#